data_5e25aa4cd6bfb195a03ccba74c6f268c
#
_entry.id   5e25aa4cd6bfb195a03ccba74c6f268c
#
_cell.length_a   1.000
_cell.length_b   1.000
_cell.length_c   1.000
_cell.angle_alpha   90.00
_cell.angle_beta   90.00
_cell.angle_gamma   90.00
#
_symmetry.space_group_name_H-M   'P 1'
#
loop_
_entity.id
_entity.type
_entity.pdbx_description
1 polymer ?
#
loop_
_entity_poly.entity_id
_entity_poly.type
_entity_poly.pdbx_seq_one_letter_code
_entity_poly.pdbx_strand_id
1 'polypeptide(L)'
;MRGPGAVARWTHIPGTKIVALCDLLPERVEKSQEILKNAGLPAAASYSGEEDAWKKLCERDDIDLVYIATDWKHHAAMGVYAMEHGKHVAIEVPAAMTLDEIWQLINTSEKTRKHCMQLENCVYDFFELTSLNMAQQGVFGEVLHVEGSYIHNLEDFWPEYWNNWRMDYNHLHRGDVYATHGMGPACQVLNIHR
;
A
#
# COMPACT_ATOMS: atom_id res chain seq x y z
N MET A 1 11.39 0.34 6.36
CA MET A 1 10.30 -0.66 6.27
C MET A 1 8.94 -0.01 6.49
N ARG A 2 7.98 -0.24 5.59
CA ARG A 2 6.66 0.43 5.63
C ARG A 2 5.77 -0.06 6.78
N GLY A 3 5.74 -1.37 7.06
CA GLY A 3 4.82 -1.95 8.06
C GLY A 3 4.86 -1.29 9.44
N PRO A 4 5.97 -1.32 10.19
CA PRO A 4 6.05 -0.67 11.51
C PRO A 4 5.77 0.84 11.46
N GLY A 5 6.21 1.54 10.38
CA GLY A 5 5.89 2.94 10.17
C GLY A 5 4.39 3.19 9.94
N ALA A 6 3.69 2.27 9.28
CA ALA A 6 2.25 2.33 9.14
C ALA A 6 1.57 2.12 10.50
N VAL A 7 1.96 1.10 11.27
CA VAL A 7 1.44 0.88 12.64
C VAL A 7 1.56 2.16 13.46
N ALA A 8 2.71 2.82 13.45
CA ALA A 8 2.90 4.09 14.16
C ALA A 8 1.91 5.17 13.72
N ARG A 9 1.67 5.31 12.41
CA ARG A 9 0.67 6.29 11.91
C ARG A 9 -0.76 5.94 12.29
N TRP A 10 -1.12 4.66 12.23
CA TRP A 10 -2.46 4.18 12.58
C TRP A 10 -2.82 4.42 14.05
N THR A 11 -1.85 4.47 14.97
CA THR A 11 -2.11 4.82 16.38
C THR A 11 -2.69 6.21 16.57
N HIS A 12 -2.56 7.09 15.57
CA HIS A 12 -3.06 8.48 15.61
C HIS A 12 -4.40 8.67 14.87
N ILE A 13 -4.99 7.60 14.30
CA ILE A 13 -6.25 7.68 13.58
C ILE A 13 -7.40 7.38 14.54
N PRO A 14 -8.25 8.36 14.88
CA PRO A 14 -9.36 8.16 15.80
C PRO A 14 -10.34 7.11 15.26
N GLY A 15 -10.89 6.29 16.15
CA GLY A 15 -11.90 5.27 15.80
C GLY A 15 -11.31 4.01 15.20
N THR A 16 -9.99 3.90 15.09
CA THR A 16 -9.33 2.67 14.63
C THR A 16 -8.74 1.86 15.78
N LYS A 17 -8.69 0.55 15.60
CA LYS A 17 -8.05 -0.38 16.53
C LYS A 17 -7.23 -1.40 15.75
N ILE A 18 -5.96 -1.53 16.08
CA ILE A 18 -5.09 -2.57 15.53
C ILE A 18 -5.28 -3.83 16.35
N VAL A 19 -5.92 -4.84 15.77
CA VAL A 19 -6.28 -6.09 16.47
C VAL A 19 -5.39 -7.28 16.11
N ALA A 20 -4.67 -7.19 14.99
CA ALA A 20 -3.76 -8.24 14.53
C ALA A 20 -2.57 -7.65 13.75
N LEU A 21 -1.43 -8.32 13.86
CA LEU A 21 -0.18 -8.00 13.15
C LEU A 21 0.36 -9.28 12.52
N CYS A 22 0.82 -9.18 11.27
CA CYS A 22 1.42 -10.30 10.56
C CYS A 22 2.67 -9.86 9.81
N ASP A 23 3.76 -10.61 9.95
CA ASP A 23 4.95 -10.53 9.10
C ASP A 23 5.63 -11.90 9.11
N LEU A 24 6.28 -12.28 8.02
CA LEU A 24 7.08 -13.51 7.98
C LEU A 24 8.19 -13.52 9.04
N LEU A 25 8.75 -12.35 9.32
CA LEU A 25 9.85 -12.17 10.28
C LEU A 25 9.29 -11.76 11.65
N PRO A 26 9.42 -12.61 12.69
CA PRO A 26 8.90 -12.36 14.03
C PRO A 26 9.34 -11.02 14.62
N GLU A 27 10.59 -10.62 14.42
CA GLU A 27 11.16 -9.38 14.93
C GLU A 27 10.44 -8.12 14.41
N ARG A 28 9.78 -8.19 13.24
CA ARG A 28 8.99 -7.08 12.71
C ARG A 28 7.64 -6.97 13.41
N VAL A 29 7.06 -8.11 13.77
CA VAL A 29 5.84 -8.15 14.59
C VAL A 29 6.13 -7.62 15.98
N GLU A 30 7.22 -8.04 16.60
CA GLU A 30 7.68 -7.56 17.91
C GLU A 30 7.88 -6.04 17.93
N LYS A 31 8.57 -5.50 16.92
CA LYS A 31 8.74 -4.05 16.76
C LYS A 31 7.43 -3.31 16.65
N SER A 32 6.45 -3.88 15.97
CA SER A 32 5.10 -3.30 15.84
C SER A 32 4.32 -3.37 17.16
N GLN A 33 4.48 -4.43 17.94
CA GLN A 33 3.92 -4.54 19.29
C GLN A 33 4.53 -3.50 20.25
N GLU A 34 5.83 -3.23 20.16
CA GLU A 34 6.48 -2.18 20.94
C GLU A 34 5.90 -0.79 20.62
N ILE A 35 5.60 -0.52 19.34
CA ILE A 35 4.93 0.73 18.93
C ILE A 35 3.57 0.87 19.60
N LEU A 36 2.73 -0.20 19.58
CA LEU A 36 1.44 -0.20 20.26
C LEU A 36 1.59 0.03 21.76
N LYS A 37 2.52 -0.67 22.40
CA LYS A 37 2.82 -0.52 23.83
C LYS A 37 3.24 0.91 24.18
N ASN A 38 4.12 1.52 23.40
CA ASN A 38 4.60 2.88 23.62
C ASN A 38 3.50 3.93 23.38
N ALA A 39 2.51 3.63 22.55
CA ALA A 39 1.30 4.43 22.36
C ALA A 39 0.22 4.20 23.42
N GLY A 40 0.47 3.32 24.41
CA GLY A 40 -0.52 2.98 25.47
C GLY A 40 -1.70 2.14 24.97
N LEU A 41 -1.54 1.46 23.81
CA LEU A 41 -2.59 0.66 23.19
C LEU A 41 -2.46 -0.83 23.58
N PRO A 42 -3.59 -1.58 23.55
CA PRO A 42 -3.55 -3.02 23.78
C PRO A 42 -2.66 -3.75 22.77
N ALA A 43 -2.05 -4.85 23.21
CA ALA A 43 -1.34 -5.74 22.31
C ALA A 43 -2.31 -6.35 21.28
N ALA A 44 -1.84 -6.48 20.05
CA ALA A 44 -2.55 -7.13 18.95
C ALA A 44 -2.21 -8.63 18.88
N ALA A 45 -3.06 -9.43 18.26
CA ALA A 45 -2.72 -10.82 17.95
C ALA A 45 -1.53 -10.87 16.98
N SER A 46 -0.58 -11.76 17.23
CA SER A 46 0.65 -11.87 16.43
C SER A 46 0.62 -13.12 15.55
N TYR A 47 0.94 -12.95 14.28
CA TYR A 47 1.10 -14.02 13.30
C TYR A 47 2.47 -13.89 12.64
N SER A 48 3.29 -14.94 12.70
CA SER A 48 4.65 -14.88 12.13
C SER A 48 5.25 -16.26 11.88
N GLY A 49 6.35 -16.31 11.13
CA GLY A 49 7.16 -17.50 10.92
C GLY A 49 6.62 -18.50 9.89
N GLU A 50 5.39 -18.38 9.44
CA GLU A 50 4.78 -19.21 8.41
C GLU A 50 4.41 -18.33 7.21
N GLU A 51 4.69 -18.82 6.00
CA GLU A 51 4.42 -18.07 4.75
C GLU A 51 2.92 -17.72 4.60
N ASP A 52 2.04 -18.62 5.05
CA ASP A 52 0.59 -18.48 4.97
C ASP A 52 -0.08 -17.93 6.26
N ALA A 53 0.70 -17.48 7.24
CA ALA A 53 0.16 -16.97 8.51
C ALA A 53 -0.86 -15.83 8.34
N TRP A 54 -0.71 -15.03 7.28
CA TRP A 54 -1.63 -13.94 6.93
C TRP A 54 -3.05 -14.41 6.59
N LYS A 55 -3.23 -15.65 6.12
CA LYS A 55 -4.55 -16.22 5.85
C LYS A 55 -5.37 -16.34 7.14
N LYS A 56 -4.73 -16.87 8.20
CA LYS A 56 -5.36 -16.96 9.54
C LYS A 56 -5.79 -15.59 10.08
N LEU A 57 -5.03 -14.53 9.76
CA LEU A 57 -5.42 -13.16 10.09
C LEU A 57 -6.67 -12.73 9.31
N CYS A 58 -6.70 -12.97 8.00
CA CYS A 58 -7.84 -12.60 7.15
C CYS A 58 -9.14 -13.33 7.52
N GLU A 59 -9.05 -14.53 8.08
CA GLU A 59 -10.20 -15.37 8.50
C GLU A 59 -10.87 -14.91 9.82
N ARG A 60 -10.28 -13.94 10.54
CA ARG A 60 -10.83 -13.46 11.81
C ARG A 60 -12.09 -12.62 11.60
N ASP A 61 -13.08 -12.81 12.46
CA ASP A 61 -14.35 -12.06 12.40
C ASP A 61 -14.26 -10.63 12.97
N ASP A 62 -13.22 -10.34 13.77
CA ASP A 62 -13.04 -9.03 14.43
C ASP A 62 -12.17 -8.03 13.62
N ILE A 63 -11.94 -8.31 12.34
CA ILE A 63 -11.21 -7.47 11.41
C ILE A 63 -12.15 -6.93 10.33
N ASP A 64 -12.21 -5.62 10.19
CA ASP A 64 -12.95 -4.94 9.13
C ASP A 64 -12.07 -4.61 7.93
N LEU A 65 -10.80 -4.29 8.18
CA LEU A 65 -9.83 -3.81 7.18
C LEU A 65 -8.49 -4.50 7.33
N VAL A 66 -7.93 -4.96 6.23
CA VAL A 66 -6.56 -5.46 6.13
C VAL A 66 -5.70 -4.45 5.40
N TYR A 67 -4.64 -3.98 6.07
CA TYR A 67 -3.59 -3.15 5.47
C TYR A 67 -2.44 -4.03 5.01
N ILE A 68 -2.08 -3.96 3.73
CA ILE A 68 -1.08 -4.82 3.09
C ILE A 68 0.14 -4.00 2.72
N ALA A 69 1.31 -4.36 3.30
CA ALA A 69 2.60 -3.72 3.06
C ALA A 69 3.73 -4.76 2.96
N THR A 70 3.45 -5.86 2.31
CA THR A 70 4.38 -6.98 2.08
C THR A 70 5.30 -6.73 0.88
N ASP A 71 5.87 -7.75 0.30
CA ASP A 71 6.49 -7.65 -1.01
C ASP A 71 5.43 -7.56 -2.12
N TRP A 72 5.81 -6.98 -3.25
CA TRP A 72 4.86 -6.63 -4.32
C TRP A 72 4.13 -7.83 -4.92
N LYS A 73 4.82 -8.98 -5.05
CA LYS A 73 4.25 -10.17 -5.68
C LYS A 73 3.09 -10.79 -4.88
N HIS A 74 2.96 -10.46 -3.60
CA HIS A 74 1.90 -10.98 -2.75
C HIS A 74 0.73 -10.01 -2.58
N HIS A 75 0.86 -8.75 -2.96
CA HIS A 75 -0.14 -7.72 -2.73
C HIS A 75 -1.52 -8.10 -3.29
N ALA A 76 -1.59 -8.47 -4.56
CA ALA A 76 -2.86 -8.81 -5.20
C ALA A 76 -3.50 -10.07 -4.60
N ALA A 77 -2.72 -11.13 -4.42
CA ALA A 77 -3.23 -12.38 -3.85
C ALA A 77 -3.78 -12.19 -2.43
N MET A 78 -3.06 -11.44 -1.58
CA MET A 78 -3.52 -11.12 -0.23
C MET A 78 -4.77 -10.23 -0.25
N GLY A 79 -4.84 -9.25 -1.15
CA GLY A 79 -6.00 -8.38 -1.31
C GLY A 79 -7.25 -9.13 -1.72
N VAL A 80 -7.14 -10.01 -2.72
CA VAL A 80 -8.22 -10.89 -3.17
C VAL A 80 -8.71 -11.76 -2.03
N TYR A 81 -7.80 -12.48 -1.36
CA TYR A 81 -8.16 -13.38 -0.26
C TYR A 81 -8.85 -12.64 0.88
N ALA A 82 -8.34 -11.49 1.30
CA ALA A 82 -8.95 -10.69 2.36
C ALA A 82 -10.38 -10.24 1.99
N MET A 83 -10.61 -9.80 0.76
CA MET A 83 -11.94 -9.40 0.30
C MET A 83 -12.90 -10.59 0.23
N GLU A 84 -12.45 -11.77 -0.20
CA GLU A 84 -13.26 -13.01 -0.20
C GLU A 84 -13.64 -13.45 1.21
N HIS A 85 -12.83 -13.09 2.24
CA HIS A 85 -13.15 -13.30 3.65
C HIS A 85 -13.85 -12.10 4.31
N GLY A 86 -14.44 -11.23 3.49
CA GLY A 86 -15.32 -10.17 3.98
C GLY A 86 -14.59 -8.93 4.52
N LYS A 87 -13.29 -8.73 4.23
CA LYS A 87 -12.52 -7.57 4.69
C LYS A 87 -12.43 -6.50 3.61
N HIS A 88 -12.40 -5.24 4.02
CA HIS A 88 -11.88 -4.16 3.17
C HIS A 88 -10.36 -4.28 3.08
N VAL A 89 -9.76 -3.75 2.01
CA VAL A 89 -8.31 -3.79 1.85
C VAL A 89 -7.73 -2.43 1.47
N ALA A 90 -6.58 -2.15 2.06
CA ALA A 90 -5.74 -1.01 1.74
C ALA A 90 -4.33 -1.54 1.43
N ILE A 91 -3.88 -1.36 0.19
CA ILE A 91 -2.69 -2.00 -0.35
C ILE A 91 -1.63 -0.95 -0.67
N GLU A 92 -0.41 -1.13 -0.16
CA GLU A 92 0.75 -0.31 -0.52
C GLU A 92 1.09 -0.43 -2.01
N VAL A 93 1.76 0.56 -2.53
CA VAL A 93 2.15 0.67 -3.94
C VAL A 93 3.30 -0.31 -4.28
N PRO A 94 3.21 -0.94 -5.44
CA PRO A 94 2.08 -1.10 -6.34
C PRO A 94 1.09 -2.16 -5.84
N ALA A 95 -0.20 -1.95 -6.07
CA ALA A 95 -1.22 -2.92 -5.63
C ALA A 95 -1.17 -4.25 -6.39
N ALA A 96 -0.67 -4.24 -7.62
CA ALA A 96 -0.56 -5.39 -8.50
C ALA A 96 0.66 -5.26 -9.42
N MET A 97 1.13 -6.39 -9.95
CA MET A 97 2.30 -6.48 -10.83
C MET A 97 1.93 -6.82 -12.27
N THR A 98 0.73 -7.31 -12.50
CA THR A 98 0.24 -7.73 -13.82
C THR A 98 -1.17 -7.20 -14.07
N LEU A 99 -1.57 -7.14 -15.35
CA LEU A 99 -2.95 -6.76 -15.72
C LEU A 99 -3.97 -7.75 -15.17
N ASP A 100 -3.66 -9.04 -15.15
CA ASP A 100 -4.56 -10.05 -14.61
C ASP A 100 -4.79 -9.85 -13.11
N GLU A 101 -3.76 -9.52 -12.35
CA GLU A 101 -3.89 -9.19 -10.92
C GLU A 101 -4.72 -7.91 -10.69
N ILE A 102 -4.58 -6.90 -11.54
CA ILE A 102 -5.41 -5.69 -11.48
C ILE A 102 -6.88 -6.07 -11.66
N TRP A 103 -7.20 -6.87 -12.68
CA TRP A 103 -8.57 -7.32 -12.91
C TRP A 103 -9.09 -8.23 -11.80
N GLN A 104 -8.26 -9.07 -11.20
CA GLN A 104 -8.64 -9.88 -10.04
C GLN A 104 -9.06 -9.00 -8.86
N LEU A 105 -8.27 -7.97 -8.53
CA LEU A 105 -8.61 -7.03 -7.46
C LEU A 105 -9.93 -6.30 -7.73
N ILE A 106 -10.10 -5.76 -8.95
CA ILE A 106 -11.31 -5.03 -9.33
C ILE A 106 -12.53 -5.95 -9.27
N ASN A 107 -12.48 -7.10 -9.95
CA ASN A 107 -13.59 -8.04 -10.02
C ASN A 107 -13.97 -8.58 -8.64
N THR A 108 -12.97 -8.84 -7.78
CA THR A 108 -13.22 -9.31 -6.41
C THR A 108 -13.85 -8.21 -5.56
N SER A 109 -13.39 -6.98 -5.67
CA SER A 109 -13.99 -5.83 -4.99
C SER A 109 -15.47 -5.66 -5.38
N GLU A 110 -15.79 -5.72 -6.67
CA GLU A 110 -17.15 -5.62 -7.16
C GLU A 110 -18.03 -6.80 -6.70
N LYS A 111 -17.52 -8.03 -6.81
CA LYS A 111 -18.22 -9.26 -6.40
C LYS A 111 -18.52 -9.29 -4.91
N THR A 112 -17.54 -8.95 -4.08
CA THR A 112 -17.65 -9.02 -2.60
C THR A 112 -18.24 -7.76 -1.99
N ARG A 113 -18.33 -6.67 -2.76
CA ARG A 113 -18.71 -5.32 -2.30
C ARG A 113 -17.82 -4.81 -1.19
N LYS A 114 -16.52 -5.16 -1.24
CA LYS A 114 -15.50 -4.67 -0.31
C LYS A 114 -14.63 -3.62 -0.99
N HIS A 115 -14.30 -2.58 -0.26
CA HIS A 115 -13.38 -1.57 -0.77
C HIS A 115 -11.99 -2.16 -0.96
N CYS A 116 -11.39 -1.85 -2.10
CA CYS A 116 -10.00 -2.13 -2.43
C CYS A 116 -9.34 -0.81 -2.82
N MET A 117 -8.40 -0.34 -2.01
CA MET A 117 -7.72 0.94 -2.23
C MET A 117 -6.22 0.74 -2.32
N GLN A 118 -5.63 1.17 -3.45
CA GLN A 118 -4.18 1.39 -3.51
C GLN A 118 -3.83 2.67 -2.77
N LEU A 119 -2.85 2.59 -1.88
CA LEU A 119 -2.42 3.72 -1.05
C LEU A 119 -1.33 4.53 -1.77
N GLU A 120 -1.73 5.20 -2.87
CA GLU A 120 -0.84 6.07 -3.63
C GLU A 120 -0.64 7.39 -2.89
N ASN A 121 0.46 7.48 -2.13
CA ASN A 121 0.72 8.63 -1.26
C ASN A 121 1.07 9.92 -2.02
N CYS A 122 1.72 9.82 -3.20
CA CYS A 122 2.16 11.00 -3.93
C CYS A 122 1.01 11.89 -4.41
N VAL A 123 -0.19 11.33 -4.65
CA VAL A 123 -1.36 12.15 -5.01
C VAL A 123 -1.85 13.08 -3.90
N TYR A 124 -1.39 12.87 -2.66
CA TYR A 124 -1.76 13.66 -1.49
C TYR A 124 -0.65 14.60 -1.00
N ASP A 125 0.48 14.66 -1.71
CA ASP A 125 1.56 15.57 -1.37
C ASP A 125 1.18 17.02 -1.72
N PHE A 126 1.86 17.97 -1.09
CA PHE A 126 1.50 19.40 -1.19
C PHE A 126 1.54 19.93 -2.63
N PHE A 127 2.56 19.56 -3.41
CA PHE A 127 2.71 20.04 -4.78
C PHE A 127 1.66 19.45 -5.71
N GLU A 128 1.37 18.17 -5.56
CA GLU A 128 0.39 17.44 -6.35
C GLU A 128 -1.03 17.96 -6.09
N LEU A 129 -1.41 18.12 -4.82
CA LEU A 129 -2.70 18.69 -4.45
C LEU A 129 -2.82 20.15 -4.88
N THR A 130 -1.74 20.94 -4.77
CA THR A 130 -1.74 22.33 -5.23
C THR A 130 -1.90 22.39 -6.75
N SER A 131 -1.16 21.59 -7.49
CA SER A 131 -1.25 21.53 -8.95
C SER A 131 -2.66 21.08 -9.41
N LEU A 132 -3.23 20.09 -8.76
CA LEU A 132 -4.61 19.65 -9.01
C LEU A 132 -5.61 20.79 -8.77
N ASN A 133 -5.50 21.48 -7.63
CA ASN A 133 -6.38 22.61 -7.33
C ASN A 133 -6.24 23.74 -8.35
N MET A 134 -5.03 24.07 -8.77
CA MET A 134 -4.79 25.10 -9.81
C MET A 134 -5.39 24.67 -11.15
N ALA A 135 -5.25 23.41 -11.54
CA ALA A 135 -5.87 22.87 -12.74
C ALA A 135 -7.40 22.98 -12.68
N GLN A 136 -8.00 22.59 -11.57
CA GLN A 136 -9.46 22.68 -11.35
C GLN A 136 -9.98 24.11 -11.35
N GLN A 137 -9.16 25.08 -10.92
CA GLN A 137 -9.49 26.52 -10.97
C GLN A 137 -9.22 27.15 -12.35
N GLY A 138 -8.74 26.37 -13.33
CA GLY A 138 -8.45 26.86 -14.68
C GLY A 138 -7.21 27.73 -14.79
N VAL A 139 -6.35 27.77 -13.76
CA VAL A 139 -5.12 28.60 -13.73
C VAL A 139 -4.17 28.25 -14.90
N PHE A 140 -4.11 26.99 -15.30
CA PHE A 140 -3.26 26.53 -16.41
C PHE A 140 -3.93 26.66 -17.79
N GLY A 141 -5.20 27.08 -17.84
CA GLY A 141 -6.00 27.02 -19.07
C GLY A 141 -6.29 25.56 -19.47
N GLU A 142 -6.32 25.29 -20.77
CA GLU A 142 -6.47 23.93 -21.29
C GLU A 142 -5.17 23.16 -21.14
N VAL A 143 -5.19 22.12 -20.31
CA VAL A 143 -4.00 21.27 -20.06
C VAL A 143 -3.87 20.24 -21.19
N LEU A 144 -2.85 20.39 -22.02
CA LEU A 144 -2.62 19.52 -23.18
C LEU A 144 -1.63 18.39 -22.90
N HIS A 145 -0.75 18.55 -21.90
CA HIS A 145 0.28 17.58 -21.57
C HIS A 145 0.64 17.66 -20.09
N VAL A 146 0.86 16.51 -19.50
CA VAL A 146 1.37 16.38 -18.11
C VAL A 146 2.49 15.35 -18.11
N GLU A 147 3.56 15.64 -17.41
CA GLU A 147 4.66 14.72 -17.13
C GLU A 147 4.79 14.55 -15.62
N GLY A 148 4.79 13.31 -15.16
CA GLY A 148 5.02 12.95 -13.78
C GLY A 148 6.20 11.99 -13.66
N SER A 149 7.10 12.23 -12.71
CA SER A 149 8.30 11.43 -12.50
C SER A 149 8.52 11.15 -11.02
N TYR A 150 9.00 9.94 -10.71
CA TYR A 150 9.45 9.55 -9.38
C TYR A 150 10.92 9.18 -9.45
N ILE A 151 11.78 10.13 -9.11
CA ILE A 151 13.22 10.02 -9.30
C ILE A 151 13.93 10.19 -7.96
N HIS A 152 14.72 9.17 -7.58
CA HIS A 152 15.51 9.18 -6.36
C HIS A 152 16.95 8.76 -6.62
N ASN A 153 17.89 9.39 -5.90
CA ASN A 153 19.20 8.81 -5.70
C ASN A 153 19.06 7.70 -4.64
N LEU A 154 19.33 6.47 -5.03
CA LEU A 154 19.22 5.29 -4.15
C LEU A 154 20.57 4.88 -3.55
N GLU A 155 21.66 5.61 -3.79
CA GLU A 155 23.00 5.22 -3.39
C GLU A 155 23.10 4.96 -1.87
N ASP A 156 22.51 5.83 -1.07
CA ASP A 156 22.50 5.70 0.39
C ASP A 156 21.64 4.52 0.90
N PHE A 157 20.72 4.05 0.07
CA PHE A 157 19.79 2.96 0.41
C PHE A 157 20.27 1.59 -0.07
N TRP A 158 21.34 1.50 -0.87
CA TRP A 158 21.86 0.25 -1.39
C TRP A 158 22.14 -0.80 -0.31
N PRO A 159 22.71 -0.45 0.87
CA PRO A 159 22.95 -1.43 1.93
C PRO A 159 21.66 -2.08 2.45
N GLU A 160 20.56 -1.33 2.48
CA GLU A 160 19.25 -1.85 2.92
C GLU A 160 18.59 -2.74 1.87
N TYR A 161 18.90 -2.51 0.58
CA TYR A 161 18.35 -3.29 -0.54
C TYR A 161 19.17 -4.54 -0.83
N TRP A 162 20.40 -4.60 -0.38
CA TRP A 162 21.25 -5.78 -0.54
C TRP A 162 20.63 -6.98 0.18
N ASN A 163 20.48 -8.11 -0.53
CA ASN A 163 19.73 -9.30 -0.08
C ASN A 163 18.23 -9.06 0.21
N ASN A 164 17.63 -8.08 -0.46
CA ASN A 164 16.23 -7.77 -0.32
C ASN A 164 15.51 -8.08 -1.65
N TRP A 165 14.27 -8.55 -1.59
CA TRP A 165 13.44 -8.84 -2.75
C TRP A 165 13.33 -7.66 -3.75
N ARG A 166 13.49 -6.42 -3.30
CA ARG A 166 13.51 -5.23 -4.17
C ARG A 166 14.72 -5.23 -5.11
N MET A 167 15.88 -5.67 -4.64
CA MET A 167 17.07 -5.77 -5.47
C MET A 167 16.86 -6.82 -6.56
N ASP A 168 16.37 -8.00 -6.19
CA ASP A 168 16.05 -9.06 -7.14
C ASP A 168 15.05 -8.59 -8.18
N TYR A 169 14.01 -7.90 -7.74
CA TYR A 169 13.00 -7.34 -8.63
C TYR A 169 13.61 -6.34 -9.61
N ASN A 170 14.41 -5.39 -9.14
CA ASN A 170 15.05 -4.38 -9.99
C ASN A 170 16.07 -4.99 -10.96
N HIS A 171 16.68 -6.11 -10.63
CA HIS A 171 17.53 -6.86 -11.55
C HIS A 171 16.77 -7.54 -12.68
N LEU A 172 15.59 -8.04 -12.38
CA LEU A 172 14.76 -8.78 -13.34
C LEU A 172 13.91 -7.87 -14.23
N HIS A 173 13.58 -6.68 -13.76
CA HIS A 173 12.68 -5.76 -14.45
C HIS A 173 13.43 -4.49 -14.86
N ARG A 174 13.34 -4.16 -16.15
CA ARG A 174 13.84 -2.90 -16.71
C ARG A 174 12.66 -1.97 -16.92
N GLY A 175 12.74 -0.77 -16.37
CA GLY A 175 11.71 0.25 -16.51
C GLY A 175 11.25 0.81 -15.17
N ASP A 176 10.17 1.57 -15.21
CA ASP A 176 9.59 2.20 -14.05
C ASP A 176 8.88 1.17 -13.16
N VAL A 177 9.33 1.07 -11.91
CA VAL A 177 8.75 0.16 -10.92
C VAL A 177 7.71 0.84 -10.01
N TYR A 178 7.61 2.17 -10.10
CA TYR A 178 6.69 3.03 -9.34
C TYR A 178 5.91 4.00 -10.22
N ALA A 179 5.51 3.57 -11.41
CA ALA A 179 4.77 4.39 -12.37
C ALA A 179 3.57 5.12 -11.73
N THR A 180 2.94 4.54 -10.73
CA THR A 180 1.78 5.11 -10.05
C THR A 180 2.07 6.42 -9.34
N HIS A 181 3.30 6.65 -8.86
CA HIS A 181 3.68 7.90 -8.20
C HIS A 181 3.66 9.10 -9.16
N GLY A 182 4.06 8.91 -10.42
CA GLY A 182 3.94 9.95 -11.45
C GLY A 182 2.57 9.93 -12.14
N MET A 183 2.05 8.75 -12.45
CA MET A 183 0.77 8.59 -13.15
C MET A 183 -0.43 9.02 -12.32
N GLY A 184 -0.43 8.80 -11.02
CA GLY A 184 -1.54 9.15 -10.14
C GLY A 184 -1.88 10.65 -10.21
N PRO A 185 -0.95 11.56 -9.90
CA PRO A 185 -1.17 12.99 -10.04
C PRO A 185 -1.50 13.42 -11.46
N ALA A 186 -0.80 12.87 -12.47
CA ALA A 186 -1.06 13.17 -13.88
C ALA A 186 -2.50 12.82 -14.28
N CYS A 187 -2.99 11.64 -13.90
CA CYS A 187 -4.37 11.22 -14.17
C CYS A 187 -5.39 12.13 -13.49
N GLN A 188 -5.11 12.59 -12.28
CA GLN A 188 -6.01 13.53 -11.57
C GLN A 188 -6.08 14.88 -12.28
N VAL A 189 -4.96 15.46 -12.68
CA VAL A 189 -4.90 16.74 -13.38
C VAL A 189 -5.60 16.67 -14.74
N LEU A 190 -5.42 15.58 -15.48
CA LEU A 190 -6.05 15.35 -16.79
C LEU A 190 -7.49 14.82 -16.69
N ASN A 191 -8.00 14.61 -15.47
CA ASN A 191 -9.32 14.03 -15.23
C ASN A 191 -9.51 12.67 -15.91
N ILE A 192 -8.45 11.85 -15.94
CA ILE A 192 -8.49 10.49 -16.46
C ILE A 192 -9.01 9.58 -15.35
N HIS A 193 -10.25 9.21 -15.46
CA HIS A 193 -10.93 8.25 -14.58
C HIS A 193 -11.92 7.42 -15.41
N ARG A 194 -12.57 6.46 -14.77
CA ARG A 194 -13.62 5.64 -15.42
C ARG A 194 -14.69 6.49 -16.12
#